data_df1b4053badfd7842777d5845c55187f
#
_entry.id   df1b4053badfd7842777d5845c55187f
#
_cell.length_a   1.000
_cell.length_b   1.000
_cell.length_c   1.000
_cell.angle_alpha   90.00
_cell.angle_beta   90.00
_cell.angle_gamma   90.00
#
_symmetry.space_group_name_H-M   'P 1'
#
loop_
_entity.id
_entity.type
_entity.pdbx_description
1 polymer ?
#
loop_
_entity_poly.entity_id
_entity_poly.type
_entity_poly.pdbx_seq_one_letter_code
_entity_poly.pdbx_strand_id
1 'polypeptide(L)'
;LDETSRPDVAQWRQKGADSLATGSITRLADGRWDVRFRLWDVVKGQDLGGQGFAVTTGDLRLVAHRIADYIYEKLTGEKGIFSTRIAYVTKAGAHYRLWIADADGENAQSALSSPEPIISPAWAPNGTQLAYVSFESRKPVVYVHDVASGHRRLLANFRGSNSAPAWSPDGRRLAVTLSRDGGSQL
;
A
#
# COMPACT_ATOMS: atom_id res chain seq x y z
N LEU A 1 8.52 24.51 16.78
CA LEU A 1 8.49 23.31 17.62
C LEU A 1 8.97 22.14 16.75
N ASP A 2 10.02 21.48 17.21
CA ASP A 2 10.54 20.25 16.64
C ASP A 2 10.17 19.03 17.52
N GLU A 3 10.65 17.85 17.17
CA GLU A 3 10.38 16.60 17.89
C GLU A 3 11.06 16.51 19.26
N THR A 4 12.04 17.40 19.56
CA THR A 4 12.76 17.44 20.84
C THR A 4 12.14 18.42 21.81
N SER A 5 11.37 19.38 21.31
CA SER A 5 10.74 20.43 22.10
C SER A 5 9.47 19.92 22.77
N ARG A 6 9.37 20.12 24.09
CA ARG A 6 8.10 19.87 24.79
C ARG A 6 7.15 21.04 24.52
N PRO A 7 5.95 20.77 23.93
CA PRO A 7 4.99 21.84 23.66
C PRO A 7 4.35 22.36 24.94
N ASP A 8 3.94 23.63 24.92
CA ASP A 8 3.02 24.16 25.91
C ASP A 8 1.61 23.63 25.62
N VAL A 9 1.28 22.50 26.24
CA VAL A 9 0.00 21.81 26.05
C VAL A 9 -1.20 22.67 26.48
N ALA A 10 -1.01 23.60 27.47
CA ALA A 10 -2.08 24.48 27.90
C ALA A 10 -2.46 25.47 26.79
N GLN A 11 -1.47 26.06 26.12
CA GLN A 11 -1.68 26.92 24.98
C GLN A 11 -2.39 26.21 23.82
N TRP A 12 -1.98 24.97 23.50
CA TRP A 12 -2.58 24.22 22.40
C TRP A 12 -4.02 23.79 22.72
N ARG A 13 -4.28 23.42 23.98
CA ARG A 13 -5.65 23.13 24.45
C ARG A 13 -6.58 24.36 24.31
N GLN A 14 -6.09 25.55 24.65
CA GLN A 14 -6.84 26.80 24.48
C GLN A 14 -7.19 27.07 23.00
N LYS A 15 -6.34 26.60 22.07
CA LYS A 15 -6.59 26.66 20.63
C LYS A 15 -7.54 25.55 20.12
N GLY A 16 -8.03 24.67 20.99
CA GLY A 16 -8.94 23.59 20.64
C GLY A 16 -8.27 22.35 20.04
N ALA A 17 -6.96 22.17 20.24
CA ALA A 17 -6.27 20.97 19.77
C ALA A 17 -6.42 19.83 20.79
N ASP A 18 -6.82 18.66 20.34
CA ASP A 18 -6.86 17.41 21.13
C ASP A 18 -5.53 16.66 21.06
N SER A 19 -4.84 16.74 19.93
CA SER A 19 -3.51 16.16 19.71
C SER A 19 -2.62 17.11 18.92
N LEU A 20 -1.30 16.94 19.06
CA LEU A 20 -0.30 17.75 18.37
C LEU A 20 0.81 16.86 17.85
N ALA A 21 1.10 16.94 16.56
CA ALA A 21 2.30 16.39 15.97
C ALA A 21 3.34 17.51 15.76
N THR A 22 4.54 17.32 16.29
CA THR A 22 5.69 18.20 16.07
C THR A 22 6.78 17.45 15.34
N GLY A 23 7.64 18.12 14.59
CA GLY A 23 8.69 17.43 13.88
C GLY A 23 9.66 18.33 13.16
N SER A 24 10.65 17.69 12.56
CA SER A 24 11.69 18.33 11.76
C SER A 24 11.96 17.52 10.48
N ILE A 25 12.39 18.22 9.45
CA ILE A 25 12.91 17.62 8.23
C ILE A 25 14.25 18.31 7.90
N THR A 26 15.31 17.52 7.81
CA THR A 26 16.67 18.04 7.60
C THR A 26 17.35 17.24 6.49
N ARG A 27 18.04 17.94 5.59
CA ARG A 27 18.82 17.29 4.54
C ARG A 27 20.17 16.82 5.11
N LEU A 28 20.48 15.54 4.94
CA LEU A 28 21.73 14.94 5.35
C LEU A 28 22.85 15.20 4.32
N ALA A 29 24.10 15.07 4.76
CA ALA A 29 25.27 15.27 3.89
C ALA A 29 25.34 14.30 2.70
N ASP A 30 24.76 13.11 2.84
CA ASP A 30 24.65 12.09 1.77
C ASP A 30 23.48 12.31 0.81
N GLY A 31 22.75 13.44 0.95
CA GLY A 31 21.63 13.82 0.10
C GLY A 31 20.28 13.23 0.50
N ARG A 32 20.24 12.35 1.49
CA ARG A 32 18.98 11.85 2.08
C ARG A 32 18.33 12.91 2.97
N TRP A 33 17.12 12.62 3.38
CA TRP A 33 16.35 13.42 4.33
C TRP A 33 16.21 12.67 5.65
N ASP A 34 16.50 13.35 6.76
CA ASP A 34 16.15 12.92 8.11
C ASP A 34 14.82 13.56 8.48
N VAL A 35 13.79 12.77 8.60
CA VAL A 35 12.42 13.17 8.95
C VAL A 35 12.13 12.63 10.33
N ARG A 36 11.82 13.50 11.27
CA ARG A 36 11.49 13.10 12.65
C ARG A 36 10.19 13.71 13.07
N PHE A 37 9.45 13.01 13.90
CA PHE A 37 8.21 13.54 14.49
C PHE A 37 7.99 12.98 15.89
N ARG A 38 7.14 13.69 16.65
CA ARG A 38 6.63 13.28 17.95
C ARG A 38 5.17 13.67 18.07
N LEU A 39 4.38 12.78 18.65
CA LEU A 39 2.94 12.96 18.86
C LEU A 39 2.66 13.20 20.34
N TRP A 40 1.78 14.13 20.63
CA TRP A 40 1.34 14.51 21.96
C TRP A 40 -0.18 14.41 22.07
N ASP A 41 -0.66 13.83 23.17
CA ASP A 41 -2.03 13.98 23.63
C ASP A 41 -2.13 15.30 24.39
N VAL A 42 -2.75 16.29 23.81
CA VAL A 42 -2.88 17.64 24.38
C VAL A 42 -3.86 17.64 25.57
N VAL A 43 -4.89 16.80 25.51
CA VAL A 43 -5.89 16.69 26.57
C VAL A 43 -5.29 16.13 27.85
N LYS A 44 -4.50 15.08 27.76
CA LYS A 44 -3.84 14.44 28.91
C LYS A 44 -2.46 15.04 29.21
N GLY A 45 -1.90 15.86 28.33
CA GLY A 45 -0.54 16.38 28.45
C GLY A 45 0.55 15.30 28.33
N GLN A 46 0.28 14.25 27.55
CA GLN A 46 1.06 13.03 27.49
C GLN A 46 1.83 12.91 26.18
N ASP A 47 3.08 12.46 26.26
CA ASP A 47 3.87 12.08 25.09
C ASP A 47 3.42 10.70 24.59
N LEU A 48 2.94 10.62 23.35
CA LEU A 48 2.52 9.37 22.70
C LEU A 48 3.64 8.73 21.87
N GLY A 49 4.86 9.29 21.95
CA GLY A 49 6.05 8.82 21.24
C GLY A 49 6.22 9.45 19.86
N GLY A 50 7.20 8.96 19.13
CA GLY A 50 7.55 9.45 17.79
C GLY A 50 8.49 8.49 17.08
N GLN A 51 8.84 8.82 15.84
CA GLN A 51 9.75 8.04 15.01
C GLN A 51 10.65 8.97 14.19
N GLY A 52 11.77 8.40 13.69
CA GLY A 52 12.67 9.05 12.74
C GLY A 52 12.94 8.15 11.53
N PHE A 53 13.12 8.79 10.37
CA PHE A 53 13.33 8.11 9.08
C PHE A 53 14.44 8.81 8.31
N ALA A 54 15.44 8.05 7.85
CA ALA A 54 16.46 8.55 6.93
C ALA A 54 16.18 8.00 5.53
N VAL A 55 15.68 8.84 4.61
CA VAL A 55 15.09 8.41 3.34
C VAL A 55 15.52 9.28 2.16
N THR A 56 15.35 8.75 0.94
CA THR A 56 15.53 9.51 -0.30
C THR A 56 14.36 10.48 -0.53
N THR A 57 14.53 11.44 -1.43
CA THR A 57 13.45 12.36 -1.82
C THR A 57 12.22 11.62 -2.35
N GLY A 58 12.42 10.51 -3.09
CA GLY A 58 11.33 9.70 -3.65
C GLY A 58 10.48 9.00 -2.58
N ASP A 59 11.04 8.76 -1.39
CA ASP A 59 10.36 8.05 -0.30
C ASP A 59 9.65 8.99 0.70
N LEU A 60 9.80 10.32 0.55
CA LEU A 60 9.21 11.29 1.49
C LEU A 60 7.70 11.12 1.64
N ARG A 61 7.01 10.85 0.54
CA ARG A 61 5.57 10.62 0.56
C ARG A 61 5.20 9.36 1.35
N LEU A 62 5.94 8.26 1.15
CA LEU A 62 5.74 7.03 1.93
C LEU A 62 5.98 7.27 3.42
N VAL A 63 6.98 8.09 3.77
CA VAL A 63 7.24 8.49 5.17
C VAL A 63 6.05 9.27 5.74
N ALA A 64 5.48 10.23 4.99
CA ALA A 64 4.30 10.95 5.43
C ALA A 64 3.12 10.00 5.72
N HIS A 65 2.89 9.00 4.86
CA HIS A 65 1.87 7.98 5.09
C HIS A 65 2.16 7.10 6.31
N ARG A 66 3.43 6.71 6.54
CA ARG A 66 3.82 5.96 7.76
C ARG A 66 3.62 6.77 9.04
N ILE A 67 3.89 8.07 8.98
CA ILE A 67 3.60 8.99 10.09
C ILE A 67 2.09 9.05 10.35
N ALA A 68 1.28 9.14 9.28
CA ALA A 68 -0.18 9.11 9.40
C ALA A 68 -0.68 7.79 9.99
N ASP A 69 -0.13 6.64 9.58
CA ASP A 69 -0.45 5.34 10.16
C ASP A 69 -0.13 5.29 11.66
N TYR A 70 1.04 5.78 12.06
CA TYR A 70 1.44 5.86 13.47
C TYR A 70 0.48 6.73 14.29
N ILE A 71 0.18 7.93 13.78
CA ILE A 71 -0.75 8.85 14.45
C ILE A 71 -2.12 8.22 14.59
N TYR A 72 -2.63 7.61 13.53
CA TYR A 72 -3.93 6.94 13.53
C TYR A 72 -3.98 5.82 14.57
N GLU A 73 -2.97 4.93 14.56
CA GLU A 73 -2.90 3.82 15.51
C GLU A 73 -2.82 4.31 16.96
N LYS A 74 -2.03 5.36 17.24
CA LYS A 74 -1.92 5.92 18.60
C LYS A 74 -3.20 6.57 19.11
N LEU A 75 -3.99 7.16 18.22
CA LEU A 75 -5.21 7.86 18.58
C LEU A 75 -6.45 6.96 18.61
N THR A 76 -6.49 5.91 17.78
CA THR A 76 -7.67 5.04 17.62
C THR A 76 -7.48 3.63 18.19
N GLY A 77 -6.23 3.17 18.33
CA GLY A 77 -5.89 1.78 18.67
C GLY A 77 -5.94 0.83 17.47
N GLU A 78 -6.30 1.31 16.28
CA GLU A 78 -6.38 0.53 15.06
C GLU A 78 -5.20 0.81 14.13
N LYS A 79 -4.72 -0.19 13.41
CA LYS A 79 -3.64 0.02 12.43
C LYS A 79 -4.09 0.92 11.29
N GLY A 80 -3.26 1.91 10.95
CA GLY A 80 -3.45 2.73 9.77
C GLY A 80 -3.23 1.95 8.47
N ILE A 81 -3.82 2.45 7.39
CA ILE A 81 -3.72 1.88 6.04
C ILE A 81 -3.15 2.87 5.02
N PHE A 82 -2.69 4.05 5.47
CA PHE A 82 -2.26 5.15 4.60
C PHE A 82 -0.98 4.80 3.81
N SER A 83 -0.09 3.98 4.37
CA SER A 83 1.14 3.51 3.69
C SER A 83 0.92 2.26 2.84
N THR A 84 -0.33 1.81 2.64
CA THR A 84 -0.66 0.70 1.76
C THR A 84 -0.77 1.15 0.30
N ARG A 85 -0.91 0.18 -0.60
CA ARG A 85 -1.10 0.43 -2.03
C ARG A 85 -2.38 -0.21 -2.52
N ILE A 86 -3.00 0.41 -3.52
CA ILE A 86 -4.14 -0.14 -4.24
C ILE A 86 -3.70 -0.67 -5.62
N ALA A 87 -4.36 -1.73 -6.07
CA ALA A 87 -4.25 -2.21 -7.43
C ALA A 87 -5.63 -2.16 -8.08
N TYR A 88 -5.70 -1.59 -9.27
CA TYR A 88 -6.97 -1.45 -9.99
C TYR A 88 -6.76 -1.58 -11.49
N VAL A 89 -7.83 -1.88 -12.21
CA VAL A 89 -7.81 -2.01 -13.66
C VAL A 89 -8.68 -0.93 -14.29
N THR A 90 -8.13 -0.29 -15.31
CA THR A 90 -8.89 0.63 -16.18
C THR A 90 -9.01 0.05 -17.58
N LYS A 91 -10.12 0.40 -18.26
CA LYS A 91 -10.32 0.16 -19.68
C LYS A 91 -10.39 1.50 -20.39
N ALA A 92 -9.54 1.68 -21.40
CA ALA A 92 -9.55 2.85 -22.26
C ALA A 92 -9.52 2.38 -23.73
N GLY A 93 -10.62 2.58 -24.44
CA GLY A 93 -10.81 2.02 -25.79
C GLY A 93 -10.72 0.49 -25.77
N ALA A 94 -9.80 -0.06 -26.55
CA ALA A 94 -9.55 -1.51 -26.67
C ALA A 94 -8.46 -2.02 -25.70
N HIS A 95 -7.94 -1.19 -24.80
CA HIS A 95 -6.84 -1.57 -23.92
C HIS A 95 -7.26 -1.59 -22.45
N TYR A 96 -6.78 -2.59 -21.73
CA TYR A 96 -6.86 -2.73 -20.29
C TYR A 96 -5.51 -2.42 -19.67
N ARG A 97 -5.50 -1.70 -18.55
CA ARG A 97 -4.28 -1.40 -17.80
C ARG A 97 -4.46 -1.76 -16.34
N LEU A 98 -3.51 -2.52 -15.84
CA LEU A 98 -3.36 -2.77 -14.39
C LEU A 98 -2.49 -1.67 -13.82
N TRP A 99 -3.02 -0.96 -12.84
CA TRP A 99 -2.37 0.13 -12.14
C TRP A 99 -2.05 -0.26 -10.71
N ILE A 100 -0.99 0.33 -10.19
CA ILE A 100 -0.63 0.32 -8.78
C ILE A 100 -0.46 1.77 -8.36
N ALA A 101 -1.10 2.16 -7.26
CA ALA A 101 -1.04 3.51 -6.70
C ALA A 101 -0.92 3.45 -5.17
N ASP A 102 -0.55 4.58 -4.57
CA ASP A 102 -0.68 4.77 -3.12
C ASP A 102 -2.17 4.66 -2.70
N ALA A 103 -2.44 4.47 -1.42
CA ALA A 103 -3.81 4.29 -0.91
C ALA A 103 -4.73 5.49 -1.21
N ASP A 104 -4.17 6.68 -1.38
CA ASP A 104 -4.88 7.92 -1.74
C ASP A 104 -5.04 8.14 -3.25
N GLY A 105 -4.58 7.19 -4.07
CA GLY A 105 -4.67 7.22 -5.54
C GLY A 105 -3.53 7.92 -6.25
N GLU A 106 -2.63 8.56 -5.53
CA GLU A 106 -1.45 9.21 -6.11
C GLU A 106 -0.36 8.20 -6.51
N ASN A 107 0.67 8.67 -7.21
CA ASN A 107 1.80 7.86 -7.71
C ASN A 107 1.35 6.65 -8.55
N ALA A 108 0.24 6.76 -9.27
CA ALA A 108 -0.27 5.68 -10.10
C ALA A 108 0.73 5.29 -11.20
N GLN A 109 1.17 4.04 -11.19
CA GLN A 109 2.08 3.47 -12.18
C GLN A 109 1.41 2.31 -12.90
N SER A 110 1.57 2.26 -14.23
CA SER A 110 1.06 1.15 -15.04
C SER A 110 1.96 -0.07 -14.87
N ALA A 111 1.47 -1.11 -14.19
CA ALA A 111 2.17 -2.38 -14.03
C ALA A 111 2.06 -3.26 -15.28
N LEU A 112 0.94 -3.17 -16.01
CA LEU A 112 0.69 -3.96 -17.21
C LEU A 112 -0.31 -3.25 -18.12
N SER A 113 -0.09 -3.33 -19.44
CA SER A 113 -1.07 -2.97 -20.47
C SER A 113 -1.33 -4.17 -21.38
N SER A 114 -2.61 -4.43 -21.69
CA SER A 114 -3.04 -5.57 -22.51
C SER A 114 -4.20 -5.17 -23.41
N PRO A 115 -4.29 -5.67 -24.67
CA PRO A 115 -5.48 -5.54 -25.48
C PRO A 115 -6.63 -6.43 -24.95
N GLU A 116 -6.30 -7.44 -24.15
CA GLU A 116 -7.26 -8.38 -23.57
C GLU A 116 -7.59 -8.06 -22.12
N PRO A 117 -8.75 -8.46 -21.61
CA PRO A 117 -9.13 -8.17 -20.24
C PRO A 117 -8.13 -8.62 -19.18
N ILE A 118 -7.99 -7.78 -18.17
CA ILE A 118 -7.30 -8.07 -16.91
C ILE A 118 -8.34 -7.87 -15.82
N ILE A 119 -8.49 -8.85 -14.91
CA ILE A 119 -9.49 -8.79 -13.83
C ILE A 119 -8.94 -9.37 -12.52
N SER A 120 -9.62 -9.13 -11.43
CA SER A 120 -9.38 -9.71 -10.10
C SER A 120 -7.95 -9.58 -9.58
N PRO A 121 -7.36 -8.38 -9.55
CA PRO A 121 -6.06 -8.19 -8.91
C PRO A 121 -6.16 -8.48 -7.41
N ALA A 122 -5.19 -9.23 -6.88
CA ALA A 122 -5.10 -9.62 -5.46
C ALA A 122 -3.67 -9.48 -4.96
N TRP A 123 -3.46 -8.62 -3.94
CA TRP A 123 -2.17 -8.43 -3.30
C TRP A 123 -1.75 -9.63 -2.46
N ALA A 124 -0.49 -10.03 -2.61
CA ALA A 124 0.15 -10.87 -1.61
C ALA A 124 0.31 -10.11 -0.28
N PRO A 125 0.23 -10.79 0.88
CA PRO A 125 0.28 -10.12 2.19
C PRO A 125 1.54 -9.29 2.43
N ASN A 126 2.66 -9.66 1.79
CA ASN A 126 3.93 -8.93 1.89
C ASN A 126 3.98 -7.66 1.02
N GLY A 127 2.95 -7.40 0.19
CA GLY A 127 2.87 -6.24 -0.69
C GLY A 127 3.88 -6.21 -1.84
N THR A 128 4.63 -7.29 -2.11
CA THR A 128 5.63 -7.34 -3.19
C THR A 128 5.13 -7.99 -4.46
N GLN A 129 4.08 -8.79 -4.37
CA GLN A 129 3.51 -9.54 -5.49
C GLN A 129 2.02 -9.28 -5.64
N LEU A 130 1.57 -9.36 -6.89
CA LEU A 130 0.18 -9.18 -7.28
C LEU A 130 -0.26 -10.36 -8.14
N ALA A 131 -1.29 -11.10 -7.72
CA ALA A 131 -1.94 -12.08 -8.57
C ALA A 131 -3.08 -11.41 -9.33
N TYR A 132 -3.33 -11.83 -10.57
CA TYR A 132 -4.45 -11.35 -11.37
C TYR A 132 -4.82 -12.38 -12.45
N VAL A 133 -6.01 -12.23 -13.01
CA VAL A 133 -6.48 -13.03 -14.16
C VAL A 133 -6.23 -12.22 -15.44
N SER A 134 -5.61 -12.85 -16.44
CA SER A 134 -5.42 -12.30 -17.78
C SER A 134 -6.10 -13.17 -18.84
N PHE A 135 -6.64 -12.52 -19.87
CA PHE A 135 -7.23 -13.16 -21.03
C PHE A 135 -6.30 -13.13 -22.26
N GLU A 136 -5.02 -12.75 -22.12
CA GLU A 136 -4.04 -12.69 -23.20
C GLU A 136 -3.94 -14.00 -24.01
N SER A 137 -4.17 -15.15 -23.37
CA SER A 137 -4.21 -16.49 -24.01
C SER A 137 -5.58 -16.89 -24.55
N ARG A 138 -6.51 -15.94 -24.74
CA ARG A 138 -7.91 -16.13 -25.18
C ARG A 138 -8.74 -16.99 -24.23
N LYS A 139 -8.25 -17.26 -23.04
CA LYS A 139 -8.95 -17.87 -21.92
C LYS A 139 -8.43 -17.27 -20.62
N PRO A 140 -9.20 -17.30 -19.53
CA PRO A 140 -8.73 -16.78 -18.24
C PRO A 140 -7.63 -17.68 -17.69
N VAL A 141 -6.48 -17.06 -17.39
CA VAL A 141 -5.31 -17.67 -16.75
C VAL A 141 -4.82 -16.78 -15.61
N VAL A 142 -4.21 -17.36 -14.58
CA VAL A 142 -3.72 -16.62 -13.43
C VAL A 142 -2.22 -16.40 -13.55
N TYR A 143 -1.83 -15.14 -13.47
CA TYR A 143 -0.43 -14.71 -13.33
C TYR A 143 -0.12 -14.23 -11.92
N VAL A 144 1.14 -14.37 -11.54
CA VAL A 144 1.74 -13.65 -10.41
C VAL A 144 2.80 -12.71 -10.95
N HIS A 145 2.71 -11.45 -10.56
CA HIS A 145 3.55 -10.34 -10.98
C HIS A 145 4.37 -9.84 -9.79
N ASP A 146 5.67 -9.81 -9.92
CA ASP A 146 6.56 -9.15 -8.96
C ASP A 146 6.60 -7.65 -9.28
N VAL A 147 6.19 -6.83 -8.32
CA VAL A 147 5.96 -5.40 -8.54
C VAL A 147 7.26 -4.63 -8.75
N ALA A 148 8.35 -5.04 -8.09
CA ALA A 148 9.62 -4.34 -8.17
C ALA A 148 10.35 -4.59 -9.49
N SER A 149 10.36 -5.86 -9.93
CA SER A 149 11.07 -6.26 -11.16
C SER A 149 10.21 -6.22 -12.42
N GLY A 150 8.88 -6.16 -12.27
CA GLY A 150 7.94 -6.30 -13.39
C GLY A 150 7.85 -7.73 -13.94
N HIS A 151 8.57 -8.69 -13.36
CA HIS A 151 8.56 -10.08 -13.82
C HIS A 151 7.21 -10.74 -13.56
N ARG A 152 6.69 -11.42 -14.58
CA ARG A 152 5.42 -12.17 -14.51
C ARG A 152 5.69 -13.66 -14.67
N ARG A 153 5.07 -14.47 -13.82
CA ARG A 153 5.03 -15.92 -14.00
C ARG A 153 3.60 -16.40 -14.15
N LEU A 154 3.37 -17.30 -15.10
CA LEU A 154 2.10 -17.99 -15.25
C LEU A 154 1.96 -19.01 -14.11
N LEU A 155 0.92 -18.88 -13.30
CA LEU A 155 0.68 -19.73 -12.14
C LEU A 155 -0.34 -20.84 -12.45
N ALA A 156 -1.50 -20.48 -13.00
CA ALA A 156 -2.57 -21.41 -13.30
C ALA A 156 -3.03 -21.26 -14.75
N ASN A 157 -2.90 -22.34 -15.53
CA ASN A 157 -3.32 -22.44 -16.93
C ASN A 157 -3.92 -23.84 -17.19
N PHE A 158 -4.79 -24.27 -16.30
CA PHE A 158 -5.51 -25.53 -16.47
C PHE A 158 -6.59 -25.42 -17.55
N ARG A 159 -7.12 -26.58 -18.01
CA ARG A 159 -8.25 -26.63 -18.92
C ARG A 159 -9.45 -25.88 -18.29
N GLY A 160 -10.19 -25.15 -19.09
CA GLY A 160 -11.30 -24.34 -18.63
C GLY A 160 -10.86 -22.98 -18.03
N SER A 161 -11.68 -22.41 -17.16
CA SER A 161 -11.44 -21.14 -16.50
C SER A 161 -10.47 -21.28 -15.33
N ASN A 162 -9.60 -20.29 -15.15
CA ASN A 162 -8.71 -20.14 -14.03
C ASN A 162 -8.90 -18.71 -13.49
N SER A 163 -9.50 -18.55 -12.32
CA SER A 163 -10.00 -17.26 -11.87
C SER A 163 -9.93 -17.07 -10.35
N ALA A 164 -10.32 -15.90 -9.87
CA ALA A 164 -10.47 -15.54 -8.46
C ALA A 164 -9.27 -15.90 -7.58
N PRO A 165 -8.06 -15.42 -7.90
CA PRO A 165 -6.90 -15.69 -7.08
C PRO A 165 -7.04 -15.06 -5.69
N ALA A 166 -6.73 -15.82 -4.62
CA ALA A 166 -6.74 -15.34 -3.25
C ALA A 166 -5.54 -15.91 -2.48
N TRP A 167 -4.72 -15.03 -1.91
CA TRP A 167 -3.54 -15.40 -1.15
C TRP A 167 -3.89 -15.90 0.25
N SER A 168 -3.16 -16.91 0.71
CA SER A 168 -3.16 -17.27 2.13
C SER A 168 -2.51 -16.15 2.96
N PRO A 169 -2.89 -15.99 4.25
CA PRO A 169 -2.34 -14.94 5.12
C PRO A 169 -0.83 -14.96 5.26
N ASP A 170 -0.20 -16.13 5.13
CA ASP A 170 1.25 -16.31 5.17
C ASP A 170 1.95 -16.05 3.82
N GLY A 171 1.18 -15.77 2.74
CA GLY A 171 1.68 -15.51 1.39
C GLY A 171 2.30 -16.72 0.68
N ARG A 172 2.20 -17.92 1.25
CA ARG A 172 2.84 -19.12 0.70
C ARG A 172 1.97 -19.90 -0.27
N ARG A 173 0.66 -19.70 -0.22
CA ARG A 173 -0.33 -20.40 -1.04
C ARG A 173 -1.24 -19.41 -1.74
N LEU A 174 -1.72 -19.81 -2.90
CA LEU A 174 -2.74 -19.07 -3.66
C LEU A 174 -3.87 -20.04 -3.99
N ALA A 175 -5.09 -19.76 -3.50
CA ALA A 175 -6.30 -20.41 -3.95
C ALA A 175 -6.73 -19.83 -5.29
N VAL A 176 -7.20 -20.68 -6.19
CA VAL A 176 -7.73 -20.27 -7.50
C VAL A 176 -8.99 -21.09 -7.80
N THR A 177 -9.98 -20.44 -8.40
CA THR A 177 -11.18 -21.15 -8.87
C THR A 177 -10.93 -21.71 -10.26
N LEU A 178 -11.18 -23.00 -10.44
CA LEU A 178 -11.07 -23.73 -11.71
C LEU A 178 -12.44 -24.22 -12.19
N SER A 179 -12.62 -24.30 -13.51
CA SER A 179 -13.80 -24.95 -14.12
C SER A 179 -13.40 -26.12 -15.01
N ARG A 180 -12.42 -26.91 -14.55
CA ARG A 180 -11.75 -27.94 -15.36
C ARG A 180 -12.68 -29.06 -15.80
N ASP A 181 -13.60 -29.50 -14.96
CA ASP A 181 -14.41 -30.68 -15.14
C ASP A 181 -15.93 -30.36 -15.15
N GLY A 182 -16.29 -29.16 -15.66
CA GLY A 182 -17.70 -28.78 -15.90
C GLY A 182 -18.38 -28.02 -14.73
N GLY A 183 -17.76 -28.00 -13.54
CA GLY A 183 -18.19 -27.22 -12.38
C GLY A 183 -17.06 -26.32 -11.85
N SER A 184 -17.41 -25.32 -11.02
CA SER A 184 -16.39 -24.50 -10.33
C SER A 184 -15.81 -25.27 -9.15
N GLN A 185 -14.49 -25.32 -9.07
CA GLN A 185 -13.70 -26.00 -8.04
C GLN A 185 -12.61 -25.05 -7.51
N LEU A 186 -12.22 -25.24 -6.25
CA LEU A 186 -11.09 -24.53 -5.61
C LEU A 186 -9.87 -25.41 -5.54
#